data_317fcda5e7b6c5270f49d6a63ac97c62
#
_entry.id   317fcda5e7b6c5270f49d6a63ac97c62
#
_cell.length_a   1.000
_cell.length_b   1.000
_cell.length_c   1.000
_cell.angle_alpha   90.00
_cell.angle_beta   90.00
_cell.angle_gamma   90.00
#
_symmetry.space_group_name_H-M   'P 1'
#
loop_
_entity.id
_entity.type
_entity.pdbx_description
1 polymer ?
#
loop_
_entity_poly.entity_id
_entity_poly.type
_entity_poly.pdbx_seq_one_letter_code
_entity_poly.pdbx_strand_id
1 'polypeptide(L)'
;STGEYTRSIFQVVTIALIVSWFAAVLFVPYLGDKLLPDFNHSPEKAPWHQRLWARLRKQPEPKPVLQHVGEQHDPYQTKFYQTFRGWVNTCITYRKTVIATTVGIFVLSVLMFKMVPQQFFPASNRAEILVDLKLEEGASLTSTENAVKKVEKFLSTKHGIDNYVAYVGTGSTRFYLPLDQQLPQASFAQFVVLASSLDDRDEIRQSLDQEIRKLLPDVRTRVSLLENGPPVGYPLQYRVSGEDLNLVRQWAHKVAAVIGDNPNTSNVHLDWGEPSKIIHLNIDQDRARQMGVSSLDLANFLNSSISGATIN
;
A
#
# COMPACT_ATOMS: atom_id res chain seq x y z
N SER A 1 5.68 10.80 2.52
CA SER A 1 7.04 10.76 1.91
C SER A 1 7.51 9.31 1.77
N THR A 2 8.49 9.06 0.91
CA THR A 2 9.05 7.72 0.66
C THR A 2 9.54 7.07 1.96
N GLY A 3 10.09 7.87 2.89
CA GLY A 3 10.54 7.39 4.21
C GLY A 3 9.42 6.89 5.11
N GLU A 4 8.22 7.40 4.97
CA GLU A 4 7.05 6.98 5.75
C GLU A 4 6.55 5.59 5.31
N TYR A 5 6.52 5.34 4.01
CA TYR A 5 6.18 4.03 3.44
C TYR A 5 7.21 2.95 3.84
N THR A 6 8.51 3.26 3.74
CA THR A 6 9.57 2.30 4.05
C THR A 6 9.77 2.08 5.55
N ARG A 7 9.33 3.00 6.42
CA ARG A 7 9.48 2.90 7.88
C ARG A 7 8.84 1.64 8.45
N SER A 8 7.60 1.35 8.06
CA SER A 8 6.87 0.15 8.54
C SER A 8 7.57 -1.14 8.08
N ILE A 9 8.02 -1.18 6.83
CA ILE A 9 8.77 -2.32 6.28
C ILE A 9 10.07 -2.51 7.05
N PHE A 10 10.83 -1.43 7.26
CA PHE A 10 12.08 -1.48 8.01
C PHE A 10 11.87 -1.97 9.45
N GLN A 11 10.86 -1.47 10.15
CA GLN A 11 10.52 -1.89 11.51
C GLN A 11 10.18 -3.39 11.57
N VAL A 12 9.31 -3.87 10.69
CA VAL A 12 8.91 -5.28 10.64
C VAL A 12 10.10 -6.18 10.35
N VAL A 13 10.93 -5.84 9.35
CA VAL A 13 12.11 -6.62 8.99
C VAL A 13 13.12 -6.63 10.13
N THR A 14 13.37 -5.49 10.78
CA THR A 14 14.31 -5.41 11.90
C THR A 14 13.85 -6.26 13.07
N ILE A 15 12.57 -6.18 13.46
CA ILE A 15 12.01 -7.00 14.53
C ILE A 15 12.10 -8.49 14.17
N ALA A 16 11.72 -8.87 12.94
CA ALA A 16 11.79 -10.25 12.47
C ALA A 16 13.22 -10.81 12.51
N LEU A 17 14.21 -10.03 12.10
CA LEU A 17 15.63 -10.43 12.16
C LEU A 17 16.12 -10.60 13.60
N ILE A 18 15.76 -9.70 14.51
CA ILE A 18 16.12 -9.81 15.92
C ILE A 18 15.48 -11.07 16.53
N VAL A 19 14.19 -11.32 16.29
CA VAL A 19 13.49 -12.52 16.79
C VAL A 19 14.10 -13.79 16.19
N SER A 20 14.42 -13.79 14.89
CA SER A 20 15.08 -14.91 14.22
C SER A 20 16.47 -15.18 14.80
N TRP A 21 17.25 -14.14 15.13
CA TRP A 21 18.55 -14.28 15.78
C TRP A 21 18.41 -14.93 17.16
N PHE A 22 17.48 -14.48 18.00
CA PHE A 22 17.20 -15.10 19.30
C PHE A 22 16.76 -16.56 19.14
N ALA A 23 15.86 -16.84 18.21
CA ALA A 23 15.43 -18.20 17.93
C ALA A 23 16.60 -19.09 17.52
N ALA A 24 17.46 -18.64 16.60
CA ALA A 24 18.63 -19.39 16.16
C ALA A 24 19.59 -19.69 17.33
N VAL A 25 19.87 -18.71 18.17
CA VAL A 25 20.78 -18.87 19.32
C VAL A 25 20.22 -19.88 20.35
N LEU A 26 18.90 -19.96 20.53
CA LEU A 26 18.26 -20.88 21.46
C LEU A 26 18.09 -22.29 20.87
N PHE A 27 17.67 -22.38 19.61
CA PHE A 27 17.33 -23.65 18.98
C PHE A 27 18.54 -24.40 18.39
N VAL A 28 19.55 -23.70 17.87
CA VAL A 28 20.72 -24.34 17.25
C VAL A 28 21.52 -25.17 18.26
N PRO A 29 21.84 -24.68 19.48
CA PRO A 29 22.51 -25.51 20.48
C PRO A 29 21.68 -26.72 20.91
N TYR A 30 20.36 -26.56 21.06
CA TYR A 30 19.45 -27.64 21.41
C TYR A 30 19.39 -28.73 20.33
N LEU A 31 19.32 -28.34 19.07
CA LEU A 31 19.33 -29.28 17.94
C LEU A 31 20.71 -29.94 17.82
N GLY A 32 21.79 -29.19 18.07
CA GLY A 32 23.16 -29.71 18.09
C GLY A 32 23.34 -30.81 19.12
N ASP A 33 22.88 -30.60 20.35
CA ASP A 33 22.90 -31.60 21.42
C ASP A 33 22.12 -32.88 21.09
N LYS A 34 20.98 -32.72 20.37
CA LYS A 34 20.11 -33.85 20.04
C LYS A 34 20.48 -34.60 18.76
N LEU A 35 21.05 -33.91 17.76
CA LEU A 35 21.29 -34.47 16.42
C LEU A 35 22.76 -34.85 16.20
N LEU A 36 23.70 -34.19 16.89
CA LEU A 36 25.09 -34.55 16.77
C LEU A 36 25.43 -35.78 17.64
N PRO A 37 26.12 -36.78 17.11
CA PRO A 37 26.58 -37.89 17.90
C PRO A 37 27.59 -37.38 18.93
N ASP A 38 27.55 -37.95 20.15
CA ASP A 38 28.52 -37.66 21.21
C ASP A 38 29.94 -38.01 20.74
N PHE A 39 30.74 -37.01 20.42
CA PHE A 39 32.14 -37.17 20.08
C PHE A 39 33.02 -37.39 21.31
N ASN A 40 32.47 -37.43 22.50
CA ASN A 40 33.16 -37.66 23.75
C ASN A 40 33.39 -39.17 24.00
N HIS A 41 33.79 -39.90 22.95
CA HIS A 41 34.35 -41.22 23.14
C HIS A 41 35.73 -41.04 23.75
N SER A 42 35.84 -41.40 25.01
CA SER A 42 37.12 -41.76 25.59
C SER A 42 37.85 -42.70 24.62
N PRO A 43 39.16 -42.54 24.38
CA PRO A 43 39.86 -43.35 23.39
C PRO A 43 39.63 -44.81 23.72
N GLU A 44 38.76 -45.45 22.94
CA GLU A 44 38.48 -46.86 23.03
C GLU A 44 39.87 -47.55 22.93
N LYS A 45 40.20 -48.34 23.94
CA LYS A 45 41.50 -49.01 24.02
C LYS A 45 41.75 -49.74 22.72
N ALA A 46 42.71 -49.25 21.97
CA ALA A 46 43.06 -49.79 20.66
C ALA A 46 43.10 -51.32 20.71
N PRO A 47 42.48 -52.01 19.77
CA PRO A 47 42.35 -53.45 19.78
C PRO A 47 43.73 -54.10 19.86
N TRP A 48 43.82 -55.22 20.58
CA TRP A 48 45.07 -55.85 20.97
C TRP A 48 46.07 -56.08 19.82
N HIS A 49 45.59 -56.32 18.60
CA HIS A 49 46.40 -56.45 17.42
C HIS A 49 47.15 -55.19 17.01
N GLN A 50 46.58 -53.96 17.21
CA GLN A 50 47.26 -52.70 16.97
C GLN A 50 48.36 -52.45 18.02
N ARG A 51 48.22 -52.90 19.26
CA ARG A 51 49.22 -52.84 20.30
C ARG A 51 50.37 -53.75 20.01
N LEU A 52 50.17 -54.92 19.40
CA LEU A 52 51.24 -55.83 18.97
C LEU A 52 52.10 -55.23 17.84
N TRP A 53 51.46 -54.61 16.84
CA TRP A 53 52.17 -53.97 15.75
C TRP A 53 52.90 -52.70 16.17
N ALA A 54 52.43 -51.93 17.13
CA ALA A 54 53.13 -50.78 17.71
C ALA A 54 54.39 -51.20 18.49
N ARG A 55 54.44 -52.41 19.14
CA ARG A 55 55.63 -52.96 19.79
C ARG A 55 56.68 -53.47 18.83
N LEU A 56 56.29 -53.90 17.64
CA LEU A 56 57.27 -54.42 16.62
C LEU A 56 57.93 -53.29 15.82
N ARG A 57 57.26 -52.14 15.68
CA ARG A 57 57.86 -50.93 15.14
C ARG A 57 58.39 -50.09 16.30
N LYS A 58 59.70 -50.11 16.53
CA LYS A 58 60.42 -49.19 17.42
C LYS A 58 60.26 -47.74 16.91
N GLN A 59 59.08 -47.19 17.05
CA GLN A 59 58.88 -45.73 16.91
C GLN A 59 59.00 -45.09 18.28
N PRO A 60 59.80 -44.01 18.43
CA PRO A 60 59.91 -43.32 19.70
C PRO A 60 58.51 -42.79 20.06
N GLU A 61 58.17 -43.00 21.34
CA GLU A 61 56.87 -42.44 21.86
C GLU A 61 56.85 -40.99 21.55
N PRO A 62 55.68 -40.51 20.97
CA PRO A 62 55.49 -39.09 20.76
C PRO A 62 55.53 -38.43 22.14
N LYS A 63 56.58 -37.63 22.37
CA LYS A 63 56.61 -36.78 23.56
C LYS A 63 55.33 -36.00 23.65
N PRO A 64 54.70 -35.92 24.83
CA PRO A 64 53.54 -35.08 25.00
C PRO A 64 53.97 -33.67 24.58
N VAL A 65 53.39 -33.16 23.51
CA VAL A 65 53.51 -31.76 23.13
C VAL A 65 52.82 -31.00 24.25
N LEU A 66 53.64 -30.52 25.19
CA LEU A 66 53.23 -29.47 26.11
C LEU A 66 52.86 -28.28 25.22
N GLN A 67 51.61 -28.24 24.83
CA GLN A 67 51.03 -26.99 24.31
C GLN A 67 51.24 -25.96 25.42
N HIS A 68 52.13 -25.04 25.16
CA HIS A 68 52.17 -23.79 25.91
C HIS A 68 50.82 -23.16 25.78
N VAL A 69 49.98 -23.39 26.79
CA VAL A 69 48.80 -22.59 27.04
C VAL A 69 49.35 -21.25 27.52
N GLY A 70 49.78 -20.40 26.56
CA GLY A 70 49.87 -18.99 26.83
C GLY A 70 48.54 -18.58 27.42
N GLU A 71 48.53 -17.71 28.39
CA GLU A 71 47.31 -17.09 28.94
C GLU A 71 46.47 -16.48 27.81
N GLN A 72 45.78 -17.35 27.10
CA GLN A 72 44.71 -16.92 26.18
C GLN A 72 43.63 -16.38 27.08
N HIS A 73 43.54 -15.06 27.07
CA HIS A 73 42.39 -14.36 27.61
C HIS A 73 41.18 -14.99 26.96
N ASP A 74 40.53 -15.91 27.66
CA ASP A 74 39.36 -16.64 27.16
C ASP A 74 38.21 -15.63 27.00
N PRO A 75 37.88 -15.25 25.77
CA PRO A 75 36.86 -14.23 25.53
C PRO A 75 35.46 -14.65 26.06
N TYR A 76 35.32 -15.93 26.39
CA TYR A 76 34.08 -16.50 26.94
C TYR A 76 33.94 -16.36 28.46
N GLN A 77 34.91 -15.79 29.17
CA GLN A 77 34.84 -15.53 30.62
C GLN A 77 34.24 -14.16 30.96
N THR A 78 33.84 -13.36 29.95
CA THR A 78 33.21 -12.06 30.17
C THR A 78 31.84 -12.24 30.87
N LYS A 79 31.47 -11.31 31.75
CA LYS A 79 30.16 -11.32 32.45
C LYS A 79 28.96 -11.49 31.51
N PHE A 80 29.05 -10.94 30.32
CA PHE A 80 28.06 -11.11 29.27
C PHE A 80 27.91 -12.59 28.89
N TYR A 81 28.98 -13.28 28.59
CA TYR A 81 28.95 -14.71 28.22
C TYR A 81 28.48 -15.60 29.36
N GLN A 82 28.84 -15.29 30.60
CA GLN A 82 28.37 -16.05 31.76
C GLN A 82 26.84 -15.90 31.92
N THR A 83 26.31 -14.68 31.79
CA THR A 83 24.86 -14.43 31.84
C THR A 83 24.13 -15.12 30.68
N PHE A 84 24.69 -15.01 29.49
CA PHE A 84 24.18 -15.65 28.28
C PHE A 84 24.15 -17.19 28.41
N ARG A 85 25.24 -17.78 28.90
CA ARG A 85 25.35 -19.22 29.17
C ARG A 85 24.30 -19.66 30.22
N GLY A 86 24.05 -18.83 31.23
CA GLY A 86 22.99 -19.06 32.22
C GLY A 86 21.59 -19.12 31.57
N TRP A 87 21.30 -18.20 30.67
CA TRP A 87 20.03 -18.18 29.92
C TRP A 87 19.86 -19.42 29.04
N VAL A 88 20.89 -19.74 28.25
CA VAL A 88 20.88 -20.93 27.40
C VAL A 88 20.66 -22.18 28.20
N ASN A 89 21.38 -22.35 29.32
CA ASN A 89 21.25 -23.51 30.20
C ASN A 89 19.80 -23.60 30.80
N THR A 90 19.23 -22.49 31.20
CA THR A 90 17.83 -22.43 31.66
C THR A 90 16.85 -22.85 30.56
N CYS A 91 17.05 -22.37 29.33
CA CYS A 91 16.24 -22.76 28.19
C CYS A 91 16.36 -24.27 27.88
N ILE A 92 17.55 -24.86 27.99
CA ILE A 92 17.78 -26.30 27.80
C ILE A 92 17.10 -27.10 28.92
N THR A 93 17.23 -26.65 30.16
CA THR A 93 16.62 -27.32 31.32
C THR A 93 15.08 -27.32 31.23
N TYR A 94 14.48 -26.19 30.88
CA TYR A 94 13.04 -26.03 30.73
C TYR A 94 12.56 -26.13 29.28
N ARG A 95 13.19 -27.00 28.48
CA ARG A 95 12.94 -27.14 27.04
C ARG A 95 11.47 -27.24 26.64
N LYS A 96 10.67 -28.01 27.39
CA LYS A 96 9.23 -28.18 27.11
C LYS A 96 8.47 -26.87 27.25
N THR A 97 8.78 -26.09 28.28
CA THR A 97 8.17 -24.77 28.52
C THR A 97 8.57 -23.77 27.43
N VAL A 98 9.84 -23.74 27.05
CA VAL A 98 10.32 -22.87 25.97
C VAL A 98 9.62 -23.18 24.66
N ILE A 99 9.52 -24.46 24.29
CA ILE A 99 8.82 -24.87 23.06
C ILE A 99 7.34 -24.50 23.14
N ALA A 100 6.66 -24.80 24.25
CA ALA A 100 5.25 -24.46 24.43
C ALA A 100 5.00 -22.96 24.34
N THR A 101 5.88 -22.13 24.95
CA THR A 101 5.77 -20.67 24.88
C THR A 101 5.98 -20.17 23.45
N THR A 102 6.99 -20.68 22.75
CA THR A 102 7.28 -20.27 21.35
C THR A 102 6.10 -20.63 20.42
N VAL A 103 5.57 -21.85 20.54
CA VAL A 103 4.40 -22.28 19.77
C VAL A 103 3.17 -21.44 20.16
N GLY A 104 2.99 -21.15 21.44
CA GLY A 104 1.90 -20.29 21.92
C GLY A 104 1.96 -18.87 21.34
N ILE A 105 3.14 -18.25 21.35
CA ILE A 105 3.36 -16.93 20.75
C ILE A 105 3.13 -16.97 19.23
N PHE A 106 3.60 -18.02 18.55
CA PHE A 106 3.38 -18.19 17.12
C PHE A 106 1.88 -18.29 16.79
N VAL A 107 1.14 -19.14 17.49
CA VAL A 107 -0.31 -19.27 17.30
C VAL A 107 -1.03 -17.94 17.57
N LEU A 108 -0.65 -17.25 18.65
CA LEU A 108 -1.20 -15.94 18.97
C LEU A 108 -0.91 -14.92 17.85
N SER A 109 0.30 -14.90 17.30
CA SER A 109 0.66 -14.03 16.18
C SER A 109 -0.17 -14.30 14.93
N VAL A 110 -0.41 -15.59 14.60
CA VAL A 110 -1.26 -15.99 13.48
C VAL A 110 -2.71 -15.53 13.69
N LEU A 111 -3.22 -15.64 14.91
CA LEU A 111 -4.57 -15.14 15.23
C LEU A 111 -4.66 -13.62 15.13
N MET A 112 -3.67 -12.91 15.64
CA MET A 112 -3.60 -11.44 15.55
C MET A 112 -3.43 -10.95 14.11
N PHE A 113 -2.83 -11.75 13.22
CA PHE A 113 -2.69 -11.39 11.81
C PHE A 113 -4.03 -11.13 11.11
N LYS A 114 -5.12 -11.80 11.56
CA LYS A 114 -6.47 -11.55 11.05
C LYS A 114 -7.01 -10.15 11.38
N MET A 115 -6.47 -9.50 12.40
CA MET A 115 -6.86 -8.14 12.80
C MET A 115 -6.13 -7.05 12.02
N VAL A 116 -5.09 -7.41 11.26
CA VAL A 116 -4.32 -6.46 10.45
C VAL A 116 -5.12 -6.09 9.21
N PRO A 117 -5.48 -4.81 9.02
CA PRO A 117 -6.18 -4.38 7.81
C PRO A 117 -5.29 -4.61 6.58
N GLN A 118 -5.84 -5.37 5.63
CA GLN A 118 -5.15 -5.67 4.38
C GLN A 118 -5.33 -4.51 3.41
N GLN A 119 -4.40 -3.59 3.38
CA GLN A 119 -4.32 -2.50 2.40
C GLN A 119 -3.04 -2.65 1.59
N PHE A 120 -3.18 -2.56 0.26
CA PHE A 120 -2.03 -2.66 -0.62
C PHE A 120 -1.10 -1.44 -0.46
N PHE A 121 -1.69 -0.23 -0.43
CA PHE A 121 -1.01 1.01 -0.06
C PHE A 121 -1.78 1.69 1.07
N PRO A 122 -1.15 1.93 2.23
CA PRO A 122 -1.79 2.67 3.31
C PRO A 122 -1.94 4.14 2.92
N ALA A 123 -2.97 4.78 3.46
CA ALA A 123 -3.10 6.23 3.37
C ALA A 123 -1.90 6.91 4.05
N SER A 124 -1.52 8.08 3.54
CA SER A 124 -0.45 8.86 4.15
C SER A 124 -0.87 9.46 5.50
N ASN A 125 0.11 9.76 6.37
CA ASN A 125 -0.12 10.46 7.63
C ASN A 125 -0.21 11.99 7.41
N ARG A 126 -0.82 12.41 6.32
CA ARG A 126 -1.06 13.82 6.00
C ARG A 126 -2.51 14.18 6.29
N ALA A 127 -2.73 15.42 6.69
CA ALA A 127 -4.05 15.91 7.11
C ALA A 127 -4.96 16.28 5.92
N GLU A 128 -4.45 16.23 4.69
CA GLU A 128 -5.21 16.60 3.50
C GLU A 128 -6.19 15.49 3.08
N ILE A 129 -7.39 15.91 2.72
CA ILE A 129 -8.46 15.11 2.16
C ILE A 129 -8.73 15.64 0.75
N LEU A 130 -8.80 14.76 -0.24
CA LEU A 130 -9.22 15.09 -1.60
C LEU A 130 -10.71 14.82 -1.77
N VAL A 131 -11.43 15.78 -2.35
CA VAL A 131 -12.83 15.64 -2.71
C VAL A 131 -12.99 15.94 -4.20
N ASP A 132 -13.25 14.90 -4.97
CA ASP A 132 -13.49 15.02 -6.40
C ASP A 132 -14.99 15.13 -6.66
N LEU A 133 -15.35 16.08 -7.51
CA LEU A 133 -16.71 16.27 -8.02
C LEU A 133 -16.66 16.08 -9.53
N LYS A 134 -17.33 15.06 -10.05
CA LYS A 134 -17.46 14.84 -11.49
C LYS A 134 -18.93 14.90 -11.90
N LEU A 135 -19.28 15.95 -12.62
CA LEU A 135 -20.59 16.14 -13.22
C LEU A 135 -20.69 15.28 -14.50
N GLU A 136 -21.88 15.25 -15.09
CA GLU A 136 -22.09 14.59 -16.38
C GLU A 136 -21.19 15.19 -17.48
N GLU A 137 -20.80 14.35 -18.42
CA GLU A 137 -20.01 14.81 -19.58
C GLU A 137 -20.81 15.86 -20.38
N GLY A 138 -20.14 16.99 -20.68
CA GLY A 138 -20.77 18.12 -21.33
C GLY A 138 -21.39 19.15 -20.38
N ALA A 139 -21.33 18.95 -19.07
CA ALA A 139 -21.70 19.98 -18.10
C ALA A 139 -20.80 21.22 -18.27
N SER A 140 -21.42 22.40 -18.18
CA SER A 140 -20.70 23.68 -18.29
C SER A 140 -19.86 23.97 -17.06
N LEU A 141 -18.82 24.77 -17.23
CA LEU A 141 -17.99 25.26 -16.12
C LEU A 141 -18.82 25.96 -15.04
N THR A 142 -19.85 26.73 -15.47
CA THR A 142 -20.78 27.40 -14.55
C THR A 142 -21.61 26.40 -13.70
N SER A 143 -22.01 25.27 -14.30
CA SER A 143 -22.69 24.20 -13.54
C SER A 143 -21.79 23.59 -12.49
N THR A 144 -20.53 23.38 -12.84
CA THR A 144 -19.50 22.86 -11.93
C THR A 144 -19.21 23.86 -10.81
N GLU A 145 -19.07 25.15 -11.14
CA GLU A 145 -18.89 26.21 -10.13
C GLU A 145 -20.08 26.29 -9.15
N ASN A 146 -21.31 26.15 -9.64
CA ASN A 146 -22.48 26.12 -8.77
C ASN A 146 -22.50 24.90 -7.83
N ALA A 147 -22.04 23.73 -8.29
CA ALA A 147 -21.87 22.56 -7.42
C ALA A 147 -20.78 22.82 -6.37
N VAL A 148 -19.65 23.39 -6.76
CA VAL A 148 -18.57 23.78 -5.86
C VAL A 148 -19.06 24.74 -4.78
N LYS A 149 -19.77 25.80 -5.12
CA LYS A 149 -20.33 26.77 -4.15
C LYS A 149 -21.22 26.13 -3.09
N LYS A 150 -21.97 25.08 -3.45
CA LYS A 150 -22.78 24.33 -2.47
C LYS A 150 -21.89 23.60 -1.47
N VAL A 151 -20.82 22.95 -1.96
CA VAL A 151 -19.86 22.24 -1.11
C VAL A 151 -19.06 23.22 -0.23
N GLU A 152 -18.63 24.36 -0.76
CA GLU A 152 -17.95 25.41 0.01
C GLU A 152 -18.80 25.91 1.17
N LYS A 153 -20.08 26.17 0.92
CA LYS A 153 -21.03 26.57 1.97
C LYS A 153 -21.14 25.51 3.08
N PHE A 154 -21.09 24.24 2.71
CA PHE A 154 -21.10 23.15 3.67
C PHE A 154 -19.78 23.07 4.44
N LEU A 155 -18.61 23.14 3.76
CA LEU A 155 -17.30 23.09 4.39
C LEU A 155 -17.07 24.24 5.37
N SER A 156 -17.56 25.45 5.04
CA SER A 156 -17.42 26.64 5.92
C SER A 156 -18.14 26.51 7.27
N THR A 157 -19.08 25.58 7.39
CA THR A 157 -19.82 25.32 8.64
C THR A 157 -19.26 24.17 9.47
N LYS A 158 -18.29 23.42 8.94
CA LYS A 158 -17.72 22.24 9.59
C LYS A 158 -16.56 22.61 10.54
N HIS A 159 -16.59 22.05 11.74
CA HIS A 159 -15.48 22.11 12.67
C HIS A 159 -14.40 21.08 12.30
N GLY A 160 -13.16 21.34 12.68
CA GLY A 160 -12.03 20.44 12.43
C GLY A 160 -11.38 20.61 11.04
N ILE A 161 -11.83 21.61 10.25
CA ILE A 161 -11.23 22.00 8.97
C ILE A 161 -10.48 23.31 9.17
N ASP A 162 -9.16 23.28 8.92
CA ASP A 162 -8.33 24.49 9.01
C ASP A 162 -8.45 25.34 7.76
N ASN A 163 -8.42 24.70 6.59
CA ASN A 163 -8.46 25.38 5.31
C ASN A 163 -8.95 24.45 4.21
N TYR A 164 -9.41 25.02 3.11
CA TYR A 164 -9.67 24.27 1.87
C TYR A 164 -9.41 25.13 0.64
N VAL A 165 -9.08 24.48 -0.46
CA VAL A 165 -8.92 25.10 -1.78
C VAL A 165 -9.76 24.33 -2.78
N ALA A 166 -10.55 25.04 -3.57
CA ALA A 166 -11.37 24.48 -4.66
C ALA A 166 -10.74 24.80 -6.02
N TYR A 167 -10.57 23.77 -6.83
CA TYR A 167 -10.13 23.87 -8.22
C TYR A 167 -11.32 23.55 -9.11
N VAL A 168 -11.78 24.52 -9.91
CA VAL A 168 -12.97 24.39 -10.77
C VAL A 168 -12.52 24.23 -12.23
N GLY A 169 -13.02 23.22 -12.91
CA GLY A 169 -12.63 22.88 -14.27
C GLY A 169 -11.26 22.23 -14.41
N THR A 170 -10.63 21.84 -13.29
CA THR A 170 -9.32 21.18 -13.27
C THR A 170 -9.11 20.47 -11.93
N GLY A 171 -8.10 19.61 -11.86
CA GLY A 171 -7.60 19.11 -10.59
C GLY A 171 -6.59 20.05 -9.93
N SER A 172 -6.21 19.73 -8.71
CA SER A 172 -5.16 20.45 -7.98
C SER A 172 -3.81 20.35 -8.68
N THR A 173 -2.98 21.36 -8.51
CA THR A 173 -1.57 21.26 -8.90
C THR A 173 -0.88 20.16 -8.11
N ARG A 174 0.12 19.52 -8.69
CA ARG A 174 0.84 18.43 -8.01
C ARG A 174 1.65 18.97 -6.83
N PHE A 175 1.11 18.83 -5.64
CA PHE A 175 1.78 19.17 -4.37
C PHE A 175 2.31 17.94 -3.62
N TYR A 176 2.00 16.74 -4.11
CA TYR A 176 2.40 15.46 -3.57
C TYR A 176 2.81 14.51 -4.71
N LEU A 177 3.95 13.81 -4.56
CA LEU A 177 4.54 13.05 -5.67
C LEU A 177 3.63 11.96 -6.25
N PRO A 178 2.96 11.12 -5.44
CA PRO A 178 2.04 10.10 -5.93
C PRO A 178 0.65 10.63 -6.32
N LEU A 179 0.41 11.95 -6.26
CA LEU A 179 -0.89 12.51 -6.59
C LEU A 179 -1.27 12.22 -8.04
N ASP A 180 -2.44 11.61 -8.24
CA ASP A 180 -3.06 11.46 -9.55
C ASP A 180 -3.57 12.82 -10.06
N GLN A 181 -2.87 13.36 -11.04
CA GLN A 181 -3.17 14.70 -11.55
C GLN A 181 -4.31 14.62 -12.57
N GLN A 182 -5.43 15.26 -12.23
CA GLN A 182 -6.60 15.32 -13.11
C GLN A 182 -6.38 16.36 -14.20
N LEU A 183 -6.72 16.01 -15.43
CA LEU A 183 -6.62 16.91 -16.58
C LEU A 183 -7.75 17.97 -16.52
N PRO A 184 -7.53 19.16 -17.14
CA PRO A 184 -8.58 20.18 -17.25
C PRO A 184 -9.83 19.64 -17.96
N GLN A 185 -10.97 19.75 -17.30
CA GLN A 185 -12.28 19.31 -17.79
C GLN A 185 -13.38 20.17 -17.16
N ALA A 186 -14.19 20.84 -17.97
CA ALA A 186 -15.23 21.75 -17.48
C ALA A 186 -16.23 21.12 -16.49
N SER A 187 -16.49 19.81 -16.62
CA SER A 187 -17.38 19.04 -15.74
C SER A 187 -16.69 18.47 -14.49
N PHE A 188 -15.46 18.86 -14.19
CA PHE A 188 -14.68 18.36 -13.05
C PHE A 188 -14.30 19.49 -12.09
N ALA A 189 -14.35 19.20 -10.80
CA ALA A 189 -13.76 20.04 -9.76
C ALA A 189 -13.14 19.17 -8.66
N GLN A 190 -12.11 19.72 -8.01
CA GLN A 190 -11.43 19.06 -6.91
C GLN A 190 -11.24 20.00 -5.73
N PHE A 191 -11.53 19.52 -4.52
CA PHE A 191 -11.14 20.20 -3.30
C PHE A 191 -9.94 19.50 -2.69
N VAL A 192 -9.06 20.32 -2.13
CA VAL A 192 -8.04 19.90 -1.18
C VAL A 192 -8.44 20.48 0.16
N VAL A 193 -8.90 19.65 1.08
CA VAL A 193 -9.38 20.04 2.41
C VAL A 193 -8.31 19.67 3.43
N LEU A 194 -7.88 20.63 4.23
CA LEU A 194 -6.89 20.44 5.30
C LEU A 194 -7.63 20.29 6.63
N ALA A 195 -7.55 19.10 7.24
CA ALA A 195 -8.07 18.85 8.58
C ALA A 195 -7.11 19.38 9.64
N SER A 196 -7.63 19.76 10.81
CA SER A 196 -6.85 20.31 11.92
C SER A 196 -5.96 19.27 12.59
N SER A 197 -6.36 18.00 12.55
CA SER A 197 -5.58 16.88 13.08
C SER A 197 -5.78 15.60 12.26
N LEU A 198 -4.96 14.57 12.52
CA LEU A 198 -5.13 13.27 11.88
C LEU A 198 -6.37 12.51 12.37
N ASP A 199 -6.73 12.70 13.62
CA ASP A 199 -7.92 12.09 14.22
C ASP A 199 -9.19 12.72 13.62
N ASP A 200 -9.25 14.06 13.54
CA ASP A 200 -10.34 14.79 12.87
C ASP A 200 -10.46 14.41 11.39
N ARG A 201 -9.33 14.18 10.71
CA ARG A 201 -9.29 13.83 9.29
C ARG A 201 -10.17 12.63 8.95
N ASP A 202 -10.07 11.55 9.71
CA ASP A 202 -10.79 10.32 9.42
C ASP A 202 -12.29 10.45 9.70
N GLU A 203 -12.67 11.20 10.75
CA GLU A 203 -14.06 11.55 11.04
C GLU A 203 -14.64 12.47 9.95
N ILE A 204 -13.92 13.53 9.60
CA ILE A 204 -14.30 14.47 8.55
C ILE A 204 -14.48 13.74 7.23
N ARG A 205 -13.54 12.87 6.83
CA ARG A 205 -13.64 12.10 5.58
C ARG A 205 -14.94 11.30 5.49
N GLN A 206 -15.32 10.59 6.55
CA GLN A 206 -16.55 9.81 6.58
C GLN A 206 -17.79 10.69 6.49
N SER A 207 -17.81 11.79 7.25
CA SER A 207 -18.94 12.74 7.22
C SER A 207 -19.06 13.45 5.87
N LEU A 208 -17.95 13.87 5.26
CA LEU A 208 -17.92 14.49 3.94
C LEU A 208 -18.49 13.58 2.86
N ASP A 209 -18.08 12.32 2.83
CA ASP A 209 -18.56 11.35 1.82
C ASP A 209 -20.08 11.19 1.89
N GLN A 210 -20.65 11.11 3.08
CA GLN A 210 -22.09 10.98 3.27
C GLN A 210 -22.88 12.25 2.95
N GLU A 211 -22.41 13.40 3.44
CA GLU A 211 -23.13 14.67 3.31
C GLU A 211 -23.04 15.25 1.90
N ILE A 212 -21.89 15.15 1.24
CA ILE A 212 -21.73 15.64 -0.14
C ILE A 212 -22.62 14.83 -1.10
N ARG A 213 -22.73 13.52 -0.91
CA ARG A 213 -23.64 12.69 -1.72
C ARG A 213 -25.11 13.07 -1.54
N LYS A 214 -25.53 13.46 -0.33
CA LYS A 214 -26.88 13.97 -0.08
C LYS A 214 -27.11 15.34 -0.71
N LEU A 215 -26.07 16.20 -0.64
CA LEU A 215 -26.12 17.56 -1.16
C LEU A 215 -26.14 17.62 -2.69
N LEU A 216 -25.44 16.67 -3.33
CA LEU A 216 -25.23 16.59 -4.78
C LEU A 216 -25.52 15.15 -5.29
N PRO A 217 -26.79 14.71 -5.29
CA PRO A 217 -27.14 13.34 -5.67
C PRO A 217 -26.83 13.02 -7.14
N ASP A 218 -26.85 14.03 -8.01
CA ASP A 218 -26.60 13.89 -9.45
C ASP A 218 -25.12 14.06 -9.84
N VAL A 219 -24.24 14.27 -8.85
CA VAL A 219 -22.81 14.46 -9.06
C VAL A 219 -22.05 13.26 -8.52
N ARG A 220 -21.19 12.68 -9.34
CA ARG A 220 -20.29 11.63 -8.87
C ARG A 220 -19.23 12.24 -7.97
N THR A 221 -19.24 11.85 -6.69
CA THR A 221 -18.36 12.37 -5.68
C THR A 221 -17.40 11.29 -5.20
N ARG A 222 -16.17 11.65 -4.93
CA ARG A 222 -15.17 10.78 -4.31
C ARG A 222 -14.43 11.54 -3.22
N VAL A 223 -14.44 11.00 -2.01
CA VAL A 223 -13.66 11.53 -0.90
C VAL A 223 -12.54 10.54 -0.59
N SER A 224 -11.31 10.95 -0.81
CA SER A 224 -10.13 10.09 -0.67
C SER A 224 -9.04 10.77 0.15
N LEU A 225 -8.19 9.94 0.77
CA LEU A 225 -6.96 10.37 1.40
C LEU A 225 -5.80 10.29 0.39
N LEU A 226 -4.72 10.99 0.67
CA LEU A 226 -3.49 10.85 -0.09
C LEU A 226 -2.90 9.46 0.14
N GLU A 227 -2.55 8.76 -0.92
CA GLU A 227 -1.98 7.41 -0.87
C GLU A 227 -0.44 7.47 -0.79
N ASN A 228 0.19 6.55 -0.04
CA ASN A 228 1.66 6.45 0.07
C ASN A 228 2.33 5.71 -1.10
N GLY A 229 1.58 5.36 -2.12
CA GLY A 229 2.05 4.62 -3.29
C GLY A 229 1.43 5.15 -4.58
N PRO A 230 1.58 4.44 -5.69
CA PRO A 230 0.89 4.76 -6.93
C PRO A 230 -0.61 4.86 -6.70
N PRO A 231 -1.30 5.84 -7.31
CA PRO A 231 -2.74 6.01 -7.11
C PRO A 231 -3.47 4.77 -7.64
N VAL A 232 -4.22 4.12 -6.75
CA VAL A 232 -4.98 2.89 -7.09
C VAL A 232 -6.35 3.25 -7.69
N GLY A 233 -6.81 4.46 -7.48
CA GLY A 233 -8.15 4.89 -7.89
C GLY A 233 -9.23 4.23 -7.03
N TYR A 234 -10.12 3.46 -7.66
CA TYR A 234 -11.14 2.69 -6.94
C TYR A 234 -10.59 1.30 -6.58
N PRO A 235 -10.77 0.83 -5.33
CA PRO A 235 -10.19 -0.43 -4.87
C PRO A 235 -10.82 -1.66 -5.53
N LEU A 236 -12.09 -1.56 -5.95
CA LEU A 236 -12.80 -2.62 -6.67
C LEU A 236 -13.07 -2.16 -8.10
N GLN A 237 -12.54 -2.89 -9.06
CA GLN A 237 -12.73 -2.60 -10.48
C GLN A 237 -13.07 -3.89 -11.21
N TYR A 238 -14.22 -3.88 -11.89
CA TYR A 238 -14.64 -4.99 -12.73
C TYR A 238 -14.65 -4.56 -14.19
N ARG A 239 -14.05 -5.35 -15.05
CA ARG A 239 -14.02 -5.11 -16.49
C ARG A 239 -15.05 -5.98 -17.18
N VAL A 240 -15.99 -5.35 -17.87
CA VAL A 240 -16.94 -6.01 -18.77
C VAL A 240 -16.50 -5.72 -20.19
N SER A 241 -16.25 -6.74 -21.00
CA SER A 241 -15.76 -6.59 -22.38
C SER A 241 -16.55 -7.50 -23.33
N GLY A 242 -16.67 -7.09 -24.59
CA GLY A 242 -17.34 -7.83 -25.64
C GLY A 242 -17.25 -7.06 -26.96
N GLU A 243 -17.69 -7.68 -28.05
CA GLU A 243 -17.64 -7.10 -29.39
C GLU A 243 -18.80 -6.08 -29.63
N ASP A 244 -19.98 -6.34 -29.06
CA ASP A 244 -21.17 -5.47 -29.17
C ASP A 244 -21.23 -4.49 -27.99
N LEU A 245 -21.10 -3.19 -28.29
CA LEU A 245 -21.13 -2.11 -27.31
C LEU A 245 -22.45 -2.04 -26.54
N ASN A 246 -23.59 -2.30 -27.18
CA ASN A 246 -24.89 -2.23 -26.51
C ASN A 246 -25.03 -3.38 -25.51
N LEU A 247 -24.58 -4.56 -25.90
CA LEU A 247 -24.60 -5.72 -25.04
C LEU A 247 -23.62 -5.55 -23.85
N VAL A 248 -22.41 -5.04 -24.09
CA VAL A 248 -21.45 -4.69 -23.04
C VAL A 248 -22.04 -3.72 -22.04
N ARG A 249 -22.71 -2.64 -22.51
CA ARG A 249 -23.36 -1.66 -21.64
C ARG A 249 -24.50 -2.30 -20.81
N GLN A 250 -25.34 -3.10 -21.41
CA GLN A 250 -26.41 -3.80 -20.69
C GLN A 250 -25.86 -4.71 -19.59
N TRP A 251 -24.81 -5.48 -19.87
CA TRP A 251 -24.17 -6.33 -18.87
C TRP A 251 -23.45 -5.52 -17.81
N ALA A 252 -22.79 -4.42 -18.16
CA ALA A 252 -22.14 -3.53 -17.20
C ALA A 252 -23.15 -2.95 -16.20
N HIS A 253 -24.33 -2.51 -16.66
CA HIS A 253 -25.41 -2.06 -15.77
C HIS A 253 -25.92 -3.19 -14.85
N LYS A 254 -26.08 -4.41 -15.36
CA LYS A 254 -26.47 -5.55 -14.51
C LYS A 254 -25.43 -5.87 -13.45
N VAL A 255 -24.14 -5.87 -13.82
CA VAL A 255 -23.04 -6.08 -12.87
C VAL A 255 -23.01 -4.97 -11.82
N ALA A 256 -23.14 -3.71 -12.25
CA ALA A 256 -23.20 -2.57 -11.34
C ALA A 256 -24.37 -2.66 -10.35
N ALA A 257 -25.55 -3.10 -10.80
CA ALA A 257 -26.71 -3.29 -9.95
C ALA A 257 -26.44 -4.38 -8.87
N VAL A 258 -25.92 -5.54 -9.26
CA VAL A 258 -25.56 -6.63 -8.33
C VAL A 258 -24.51 -6.18 -7.31
N ILE A 259 -23.53 -5.38 -7.74
CA ILE A 259 -22.51 -4.84 -6.81
C ILE A 259 -23.17 -3.81 -5.88
N GLY A 260 -24.05 -2.97 -6.41
CA GLY A 260 -24.75 -1.93 -5.63
C GLY A 260 -25.70 -2.45 -4.58
N ASP A 261 -26.27 -3.64 -4.78
CA ASP A 261 -27.15 -4.31 -3.82
C ASP A 261 -26.39 -4.84 -2.58
N ASN A 262 -25.07 -4.89 -2.65
CA ASN A 262 -24.26 -5.34 -1.51
C ASN A 262 -24.07 -4.18 -0.51
N PRO A 263 -24.47 -4.34 0.77
CA PRO A 263 -24.38 -3.27 1.78
C PRO A 263 -22.95 -2.83 2.10
N ASN A 264 -21.94 -3.63 1.74
CA ASN A 264 -20.53 -3.33 1.97
C ASN A 264 -19.90 -2.56 0.79
N THR A 265 -20.64 -2.25 -0.26
CA THR A 265 -20.17 -1.47 -1.40
C THR A 265 -20.84 -0.11 -1.44
N SER A 266 -20.10 0.89 -1.89
CA SER A 266 -20.60 2.25 -2.07
C SER A 266 -19.97 2.88 -3.31
N ASN A 267 -20.60 3.93 -3.83
CA ASN A 267 -20.11 4.68 -5.00
C ASN A 267 -19.89 3.81 -6.26
N VAL A 268 -20.82 2.89 -6.50
CA VAL A 268 -20.79 2.04 -7.71
C VAL A 268 -21.15 2.89 -8.92
N HIS A 269 -20.29 2.88 -9.93
CA HIS A 269 -20.49 3.63 -11.17
C HIS A 269 -19.82 2.94 -12.34
N LEU A 270 -20.23 3.31 -13.54
CA LEU A 270 -19.55 2.88 -14.76
C LEU A 270 -18.48 3.91 -15.13
N ASP A 271 -17.35 3.42 -15.64
CA ASP A 271 -16.27 4.28 -16.13
C ASP A 271 -16.68 4.97 -17.44
N TRP A 272 -17.45 4.27 -18.28
CA TRP A 272 -18.14 4.88 -19.40
C TRP A 272 -19.43 5.53 -18.90
N GLY A 273 -19.48 6.86 -18.95
CA GLY A 273 -20.65 7.64 -18.61
C GLY A 273 -21.80 7.48 -19.62
N GLU A 274 -22.89 8.16 -19.35
CA GLU A 274 -24.01 8.23 -20.29
C GLU A 274 -23.58 8.94 -21.59
N PRO A 275 -24.19 8.60 -22.74
CA PRO A 275 -23.94 9.27 -23.99
C PRO A 275 -24.20 10.77 -23.88
N SER A 276 -23.23 11.59 -24.22
CA SER A 276 -23.40 13.04 -24.27
C SER A 276 -24.14 13.46 -25.58
N LYS A 277 -24.91 14.53 -25.48
CA LYS A 277 -25.53 15.13 -26.68
C LYS A 277 -24.46 15.81 -27.52
N ILE A 278 -24.42 15.51 -28.80
CA ILE A 278 -23.56 16.17 -29.78
C ILE A 278 -24.37 16.86 -30.83
N ILE A 279 -23.85 17.98 -31.34
CA ILE A 279 -24.41 18.65 -32.51
C ILE A 279 -23.55 18.20 -33.70
N HIS A 280 -24.19 17.52 -34.66
CA HIS A 280 -23.55 17.12 -35.90
C HIS A 280 -23.85 18.15 -36.96
N LEU A 281 -22.82 18.85 -37.44
CA LEU A 281 -22.93 19.83 -38.51
C LEU A 281 -22.67 19.15 -39.84
N ASN A 282 -23.69 19.09 -40.70
CA ASN A 282 -23.57 18.57 -42.03
C ASN A 282 -23.30 19.73 -43.01
N ILE A 283 -22.10 19.81 -43.53
CA ILE A 283 -21.65 20.90 -44.38
C ILE A 283 -21.89 20.54 -45.83
N ASP A 284 -22.64 21.40 -46.56
CA ASP A 284 -22.73 21.34 -48.01
C ASP A 284 -21.37 21.76 -48.64
N GLN A 285 -20.57 20.75 -49.00
CA GLN A 285 -19.22 20.95 -49.52
C GLN A 285 -19.19 21.66 -50.90
N ASP A 286 -20.23 21.48 -51.70
CA ASP A 286 -20.31 22.11 -53.04
C ASP A 286 -20.60 23.61 -52.89
N ARG A 287 -21.47 23.98 -52.03
CA ARG A 287 -21.79 25.36 -51.73
C ARG A 287 -20.64 26.07 -50.99
N ALA A 288 -19.97 25.39 -50.05
CA ALA A 288 -18.80 25.92 -49.36
C ALA A 288 -17.66 26.25 -50.37
N ARG A 289 -17.37 25.32 -51.29
CA ARG A 289 -16.38 25.56 -52.37
C ARG A 289 -16.72 26.72 -53.28
N GLN A 290 -18.03 26.86 -53.66
CA GLN A 290 -18.46 27.98 -54.46
C GLN A 290 -18.28 29.34 -53.76
N MET A 291 -18.41 29.35 -52.43
CA MET A 291 -18.20 30.53 -51.60
C MET A 291 -16.74 30.75 -51.20
N GLY A 292 -15.80 29.87 -51.61
CA GLY A 292 -14.38 29.97 -51.28
C GLY A 292 -14.08 29.63 -49.83
N VAL A 293 -14.95 28.95 -49.12
CA VAL A 293 -14.80 28.58 -47.68
C VAL A 293 -14.28 27.14 -47.61
N SER A 294 -13.12 26.96 -47.01
CA SER A 294 -12.60 25.62 -46.74
C SER A 294 -13.19 24.99 -45.49
N SER A 295 -13.22 23.65 -45.43
CA SER A 295 -13.66 22.92 -44.22
C SER A 295 -12.79 23.29 -43.01
N LEU A 296 -11.49 23.62 -43.23
CA LEU A 296 -10.59 24.03 -42.16
C LEU A 296 -10.96 25.42 -41.60
N ASP A 297 -11.27 26.37 -42.47
CA ASP A 297 -11.67 27.72 -42.06
C ASP A 297 -12.95 27.69 -41.24
N LEU A 298 -13.92 26.86 -41.69
CA LEU A 298 -15.16 26.67 -40.97
C LEU A 298 -14.95 25.99 -39.61
N ALA A 299 -14.10 24.95 -39.55
CA ALA A 299 -13.78 24.28 -38.31
C ALA A 299 -13.07 25.23 -37.33
N ASN A 300 -12.12 26.05 -37.79
CA ASN A 300 -11.43 27.02 -36.96
C ASN A 300 -12.40 28.11 -36.46
N PHE A 301 -13.27 28.59 -37.31
CA PHE A 301 -14.28 29.60 -36.94
C PHE A 301 -15.20 29.06 -35.88
N LEU A 302 -15.77 27.85 -36.07
CA LEU A 302 -16.65 27.20 -35.11
C LEU A 302 -15.98 26.92 -33.78
N ASN A 303 -14.74 26.40 -33.84
CA ASN A 303 -13.95 26.14 -32.62
C ASN A 303 -13.68 27.45 -31.86
N SER A 304 -13.28 28.48 -32.52
CA SER A 304 -12.99 29.80 -31.90
C SER A 304 -14.27 30.43 -31.33
N SER A 305 -15.42 30.27 -32.03
CA SER A 305 -16.70 30.85 -31.61
C SER A 305 -17.37 30.11 -30.45
N ILE A 306 -17.20 28.77 -30.37
CA ILE A 306 -17.86 27.91 -29.37
C ILE A 306 -16.95 27.67 -28.17
N SER A 307 -15.69 27.31 -28.41
CA SER A 307 -14.74 26.95 -27.38
C SER A 307 -13.85 28.12 -26.93
N GLY A 308 -13.82 29.18 -27.67
CA GLY A 308 -12.90 30.30 -27.50
C GLY A 308 -11.52 30.03 -28.14
N ALA A 309 -10.78 31.08 -28.41
CA ALA A 309 -9.40 31.02 -28.88
C ALA A 309 -8.49 31.72 -27.89
N THR A 310 -7.34 31.11 -27.57
CA THR A 310 -6.32 31.77 -26.77
C THR A 310 -5.67 32.90 -27.59
N ILE A 311 -5.75 34.11 -27.08
CA ILE A 311 -5.07 35.28 -27.65
C ILE A 311 -3.80 35.50 -26.83
N ASN A 312 -2.65 35.41 -27.46
CA ASN A 312 -1.36 35.69 -26.83
C ASN A 312 -1.09 37.20 -26.76
#